data_d06d306bb51e93f2cf012286c1b52976
#
_entry.id   d06d306bb51e93f2cf012286c1b52976
#
_cell.length_a   1.000
_cell.length_b   1.000
_cell.length_c   1.000
_cell.angle_alpha   90.00
_cell.angle_beta   90.00
_cell.angle_gamma   90.00
#
_symmetry.space_group_name_H-M   'P 1'
#
loop_
_entity.id
_entity.type
_entity.pdbx_description
1 polymer ?
#
loop_
_entity_poly.entity_id
_entity_poly.type
_entity_poly.pdbx_seq_one_letter_code
_entity_poly.pdbx_strand_id
1 'polypeptide(L)'
;IVVKPSQLTPENAYVFAQIVEEVGLPAGVFNLVNGRGSVIGHELAANPKVGMVSLTGSVSAGQQTMAAAAPNITKVSLELGGKAPAIVMEDADIDLAVKSIIARQVGS
;
A
#
# COMPACT_ATOMS: atom_id res chain seq x y z
N ILE A 1 7.53 4.23 12.72
CA ILE A 1 6.90 4.28 11.38
C ILE A 1 5.65 5.14 11.40
N VAL A 2 5.28 5.68 10.23
CA VAL A 2 4.01 6.38 10.01
C VAL A 2 3.24 5.63 8.93
N VAL A 3 2.00 5.25 9.22
CA VAL A 3 1.12 4.53 8.29
C VAL A 3 -0.04 5.42 7.89
N LYS A 4 -0.27 5.55 6.59
CA LYS A 4 -1.44 6.21 6.04
C LYS A 4 -2.24 5.19 5.22
N PRO A 5 -3.38 4.71 5.72
CA PRO A 5 -4.23 3.78 4.98
C PRO A 5 -4.91 4.45 3.79
N SER A 6 -5.56 3.63 2.94
CA SER A 6 -6.49 4.16 1.96
C SER A 6 -7.59 5.00 2.65
N GLN A 7 -7.93 6.13 2.07
CA GLN A 7 -9.03 6.96 2.58
C GLN A 7 -10.40 6.28 2.43
N LEU A 8 -10.50 5.24 1.60
CA LEU A 8 -11.74 4.49 1.33
C LEU A 8 -11.96 3.34 2.33
N THR A 9 -10.87 2.79 2.90
CA THR A 9 -10.93 1.61 3.75
C THR A 9 -9.96 1.74 4.95
N PRO A 10 -10.15 2.72 5.84
CA PRO A 10 -9.22 2.96 6.95
C PRO A 10 -9.45 2.05 8.17
N GLU A 11 -10.60 1.36 8.27
CA GLU A 11 -11.01 0.64 9.48
C GLU A 11 -10.01 -0.42 9.94
N ASN A 12 -9.47 -1.21 9.01
CA ASN A 12 -8.49 -2.24 9.34
C ASN A 12 -7.21 -1.67 9.95
N ALA A 13 -6.83 -0.46 9.54
CA ALA A 13 -5.66 0.21 10.12
C ALA A 13 -5.93 0.72 11.55
N TYR A 14 -7.16 1.11 11.86
CA TYR A 14 -7.56 1.43 13.25
C TYR A 14 -7.50 0.19 14.15
N VAL A 15 -8.07 -0.92 13.70
CA VAL A 15 -8.00 -2.19 14.45
C VAL A 15 -6.55 -2.61 14.66
N PHE A 16 -5.71 -2.49 13.65
CA PHE A 16 -4.28 -2.79 13.77
C PHE A 16 -3.58 -1.86 14.79
N ALA A 17 -3.91 -0.57 14.78
CA ALA A 17 -3.36 0.38 15.75
C ALA A 17 -3.77 0.03 17.20
N GLN A 18 -5.00 -0.41 17.42
CA GLN A 18 -5.46 -0.89 18.73
C GLN A 18 -4.68 -2.12 19.20
N ILE A 19 -4.46 -3.09 18.30
CA ILE A 19 -3.64 -4.28 18.61
C ILE A 19 -2.22 -3.88 18.98
N VAL A 20 -1.62 -2.93 18.25
CA VAL A 20 -0.28 -2.40 18.54
C VAL A 20 -0.21 -1.77 19.94
N GLU A 21 -1.25 -1.06 20.36
CA GLU A 21 -1.35 -0.48 21.70
C GLU A 21 -1.53 -1.56 22.77
N GLU A 22 -2.41 -2.53 22.54
CA GLU A 22 -2.67 -3.64 23.45
C GLU A 22 -1.44 -4.53 23.73
N VAL A 23 -0.59 -4.75 22.71
CA VAL A 23 0.66 -5.51 22.88
C VAL A 23 1.80 -4.69 23.52
N GLY A 24 1.54 -3.43 23.85
CA GLY A 24 2.47 -2.57 24.56
C GLY A 24 3.66 -2.07 23.73
N LEU A 25 3.49 -1.88 22.43
CA LEU A 25 4.54 -1.27 21.62
C LEU A 25 4.85 0.15 22.14
N PRO A 26 6.13 0.55 22.30
CA PRO A 26 6.44 1.89 22.79
C PRO A 26 5.80 3.00 21.96
N ALA A 27 5.32 4.04 22.64
CA ALA A 27 4.72 5.20 21.97
C ALA A 27 5.66 5.80 20.91
N GLY A 28 5.11 6.16 19.75
CA GLY A 28 5.86 6.74 18.63
C GLY A 28 6.51 5.73 17.68
N VAL A 29 6.58 4.44 18.03
CA VAL A 29 7.09 3.41 17.11
C VAL A 29 6.13 3.16 15.96
N PHE A 30 4.82 3.15 16.23
CA PHE A 30 3.77 3.07 15.23
C PHE A 30 2.85 4.30 15.34
N ASN A 31 2.60 4.97 14.22
CA ASN A 31 1.76 6.17 14.16
C ASN A 31 0.80 6.03 12.98
N LEU A 32 -0.48 6.22 13.23
CA LEU A 32 -1.53 6.17 12.22
C LEU A 32 -2.01 7.58 11.89
N VAL A 33 -1.96 7.95 10.60
CA VAL A 33 -2.47 9.24 10.11
C VAL A 33 -3.47 9.00 8.99
N ASN A 34 -4.60 9.67 9.05
CA ASN A 34 -5.65 9.55 8.05
C ASN A 34 -5.77 10.83 7.23
N GLY A 35 -6.13 10.66 5.97
CA GLY A 35 -6.38 11.78 5.08
C GLY A 35 -6.20 11.42 3.61
N ARG A 36 -6.43 12.41 2.76
CA ARG A 36 -6.31 12.25 1.31
C ARG A 36 -4.87 11.96 0.92
N GLY A 37 -4.68 11.01 0.00
CA GLY A 37 -3.36 10.66 -0.54
C GLY A 37 -2.65 11.85 -1.18
N SER A 38 -3.40 12.71 -1.88
CA SER A 38 -2.88 13.95 -2.50
C SER A 38 -2.39 15.01 -1.50
N VAL A 39 -2.76 14.92 -0.23
CA VAL A 39 -2.35 15.85 0.83
C VAL A 39 -1.37 15.16 1.75
N ILE A 40 -1.84 14.22 2.57
CA ILE A 40 -1.01 13.55 3.58
C ILE A 40 0.05 12.65 2.94
N GLY A 41 -0.30 11.91 1.87
CA GLY A 41 0.65 11.06 1.16
C GLY A 41 1.76 11.87 0.49
N HIS A 42 1.39 13.00 -0.13
CA HIS A 42 2.36 13.92 -0.73
C HIS A 42 3.30 14.50 0.34
N GLU A 43 2.75 14.98 1.45
CA GLU A 43 3.54 15.55 2.56
C GLU A 43 4.54 14.54 3.13
N LEU A 44 4.10 13.29 3.36
CA LEU A 44 4.99 12.22 3.81
C LEU A 44 6.12 11.94 2.82
N ALA A 45 5.82 11.93 1.52
CA ALA A 45 6.82 11.66 0.48
C ALA A 45 7.81 12.83 0.31
N ALA A 46 7.35 14.07 0.47
CA ALA A 46 8.17 15.27 0.33
C ALA A 46 8.94 15.65 1.60
N ASN A 47 8.66 15.01 2.73
CA ASN A 47 9.23 15.43 4.01
C ASN A 47 10.69 14.96 4.17
N PRO A 48 11.65 15.87 4.42
CA PRO A 48 13.06 15.50 4.54
C PRO A 48 13.39 14.63 5.77
N LYS A 49 12.49 14.51 6.73
CA LYS A 49 12.64 13.63 7.88
C LYS A 49 12.24 12.19 7.60
N VAL A 50 11.65 11.91 6.43
CA VAL A 50 11.26 10.56 6.03
C VAL A 50 12.39 9.92 5.23
N GLY A 51 12.98 8.86 5.77
CA GLY A 51 14.09 8.16 5.14
C GLY A 51 13.67 7.18 4.02
N MET A 52 12.42 6.71 4.06
CA MET A 52 11.88 5.80 3.05
C MET A 52 10.37 5.90 2.99
N VAL A 53 9.82 5.86 1.78
CA VAL A 53 8.38 5.76 1.52
C VAL A 53 8.08 4.42 0.83
N SER A 54 7.09 3.70 1.34
CA SER A 54 6.54 2.51 0.70
C SER A 54 5.10 2.78 0.29
N LEU A 55 4.75 2.49 -0.97
CA LEU A 55 3.42 2.70 -1.53
C LEU A 55 2.96 1.46 -2.28
N THR A 56 1.75 1.00 -1.98
CA THR A 56 0.97 0.12 -2.84
C THR A 56 -0.18 0.92 -3.45
N GLY A 57 -0.27 0.94 -4.78
CA GLY A 57 -1.30 1.76 -5.44
C GLY A 57 -1.22 1.77 -6.96
N SER A 58 -1.83 2.78 -7.58
CA SER A 58 -1.79 2.96 -9.03
C SER A 58 -0.43 3.44 -9.52
N VAL A 59 -0.12 3.21 -10.79
CA VAL A 59 1.08 3.73 -11.46
C VAL A 59 1.17 5.25 -11.31
N SER A 60 0.04 5.95 -11.49
CA SER A 60 -0.01 7.41 -11.32
C SER A 60 0.34 7.85 -9.90
N ALA A 61 -0.16 7.14 -8.87
CA ALA A 61 0.20 7.43 -7.48
C ALA A 61 1.69 7.18 -7.22
N GLY A 62 2.26 6.12 -7.79
CA GLY A 62 3.69 5.82 -7.72
C GLY A 62 4.54 6.92 -8.35
N GLN A 63 4.18 7.40 -9.52
CA GLN A 63 4.85 8.51 -10.20
C GLN A 63 4.84 9.79 -9.37
N GLN A 64 3.69 10.15 -8.78
CA GLN A 64 3.56 11.31 -7.91
C GLN A 64 4.40 11.16 -6.64
N THR A 65 4.43 9.98 -6.05
CA THR A 65 5.25 9.69 -4.86
C THR A 65 6.74 9.82 -5.17
N MET A 66 7.20 9.28 -6.29
CA MET A 66 8.60 9.42 -6.73
C MET A 66 8.97 10.89 -6.97
N ALA A 67 8.10 11.63 -7.65
CA ALA A 67 8.33 13.06 -7.89
C ALA A 67 8.43 13.88 -6.60
N ALA A 68 7.56 13.59 -5.63
CA ALA A 68 7.58 14.25 -4.32
C ALA A 68 8.81 13.89 -3.47
N ALA A 69 9.30 12.65 -3.57
CA ALA A 69 10.46 12.15 -2.84
C ALA A 69 11.81 12.61 -3.43
N ALA A 70 11.83 12.90 -4.72
CA ALA A 70 13.07 13.21 -5.47
C ALA A 70 13.90 14.36 -4.91
N PRO A 71 13.35 15.51 -4.46
CA PRO A 71 14.14 16.62 -3.93
C PRO A 71 15.00 16.25 -2.71
N ASN A 72 14.55 15.27 -1.92
CA ASN A 72 15.26 14.81 -0.72
C ASN A 72 16.04 13.50 -0.95
N ILE A 73 16.01 12.95 -2.17
CA ILE A 73 16.59 11.65 -2.52
C ILE A 73 16.07 10.54 -1.58
N THR A 74 14.82 10.68 -1.12
CA THR A 74 14.16 9.73 -0.23
C THR A 74 13.98 8.40 -0.96
N LYS A 75 14.33 7.29 -0.31
CA LYS A 75 14.12 5.94 -0.87
C LYS A 75 12.64 5.69 -1.10
N VAL A 76 12.30 5.07 -2.23
CA VAL A 76 10.92 4.73 -2.57
C VAL A 76 10.82 3.24 -2.90
N SER A 77 9.87 2.56 -2.28
CA SER A 77 9.45 1.19 -2.60
C SER A 77 8.03 1.22 -3.14
N LEU A 78 7.83 0.72 -4.35
CA LEU A 78 6.54 0.82 -5.04
C LEU A 78 6.03 -0.57 -5.42
N GLU A 79 4.81 -0.88 -4.98
CA GLU A 79 4.01 -2.00 -5.43
C GLU A 79 2.84 -1.46 -6.24
N LEU A 80 2.92 -1.56 -7.55
CA LEU A 80 2.00 -0.92 -8.48
C LEU A 80 1.20 -1.95 -9.27
N GLY A 81 0.16 -1.47 -9.94
CA GLY A 81 -0.65 -2.29 -10.82
C GLY A 81 0.18 -2.90 -11.95
N GLY A 82 -0.17 -4.10 -12.36
CA GLY A 82 0.53 -4.85 -13.41
C GLY A 82 -0.37 -5.89 -14.07
N LYS A 83 0.23 -6.66 -14.96
CA LYS A 83 -0.39 -7.78 -15.67
C LYS A 83 0.36 -9.06 -15.31
N ALA A 84 0.04 -9.63 -14.15
CA ALA A 84 0.60 -10.91 -13.74
C ALA A 84 0.09 -12.04 -14.66
N PRO A 85 0.96 -12.92 -15.19
CA PRO A 85 0.53 -14.07 -15.96
C PRO A 85 -0.20 -15.07 -15.06
N ALA A 86 -1.28 -15.67 -15.59
CA ALA A 86 -1.92 -16.84 -15.01
C ALA A 86 -1.64 -18.03 -15.92
N ILE A 87 -0.92 -19.02 -15.42
CA ILE A 87 -0.56 -20.22 -16.17
C ILE A 87 -1.40 -21.38 -15.65
N VAL A 88 -2.14 -22.01 -16.55
CA VAL A 88 -2.94 -23.21 -16.27
C VAL A 88 -2.23 -24.41 -16.88
N MET A 89 -1.78 -25.33 -16.06
CA MET A 89 -1.09 -26.54 -16.51
C MET A 89 -2.10 -27.57 -17.01
N GLU A 90 -1.64 -28.57 -17.78
CA GLU A 90 -2.49 -29.57 -18.42
C GLU A 90 -3.26 -30.48 -17.45
N ASP A 91 -2.75 -30.65 -16.24
CA ASP A 91 -3.31 -31.45 -15.16
C ASP A 91 -4.19 -30.64 -14.19
N ALA A 92 -4.44 -29.37 -14.47
CA ALA A 92 -5.21 -28.50 -13.60
C ALA A 92 -6.72 -28.81 -13.65
N ASP A 93 -7.42 -28.60 -12.52
CA ASP A 93 -8.87 -28.52 -12.50
C ASP A 93 -9.32 -27.24 -13.20
N ILE A 94 -9.89 -27.39 -14.40
CA ILE A 94 -10.27 -26.26 -15.25
C ILE A 94 -11.37 -25.41 -14.61
N ASP A 95 -12.35 -26.01 -13.94
CA ASP A 95 -13.44 -25.26 -13.30
C ASP A 95 -12.94 -24.42 -12.15
N LEU A 96 -12.02 -24.96 -11.36
CA LEU A 96 -11.36 -24.22 -10.28
C LEU A 96 -10.44 -23.13 -10.82
N ALA A 97 -9.68 -23.39 -11.88
CA ALA A 97 -8.81 -22.42 -12.54
C ALA A 97 -9.62 -21.22 -13.05
N VAL A 98 -10.72 -21.46 -13.79
CA VAL A 98 -11.60 -20.41 -14.30
C VAL A 98 -12.17 -19.56 -13.16
N LYS A 99 -12.72 -20.18 -12.13
CA LYS A 99 -13.26 -19.47 -10.95
C LYS A 99 -12.18 -18.58 -10.28
N SER A 100 -10.99 -19.12 -10.12
CA SER A 100 -9.88 -18.42 -9.46
C SER A 100 -9.37 -17.24 -10.29
N ILE A 101 -9.27 -17.40 -11.61
CA ILE A 101 -8.81 -16.34 -12.52
C ILE A 101 -9.85 -15.21 -12.56
N ILE A 102 -11.13 -15.54 -12.73
CA ILE A 102 -12.21 -14.53 -12.77
C ILE A 102 -12.27 -13.76 -11.44
N ALA A 103 -12.23 -14.44 -10.31
CA ALA A 103 -12.28 -13.80 -9.00
C ALA A 103 -11.13 -12.81 -8.78
N ARG A 104 -9.93 -13.10 -9.29
CA ARG A 104 -8.75 -12.24 -9.15
C ARG A 104 -8.71 -11.11 -10.18
N GLN A 105 -9.27 -11.31 -11.37
CA GLN A 105 -9.21 -10.32 -12.46
C GLN A 105 -10.38 -9.33 -12.43
N VAL A 106 -11.52 -9.74 -11.86
CA VAL A 106 -12.76 -8.95 -11.86
C VAL A 106 -13.12 -8.43 -10.47
N GLY A 107 -12.57 -9.04 -9.41
CA GLY A 107 -12.87 -8.73 -8.01
C GLY A 107 -11.90 -7.77 -7.31
N SER A 108 -10.96 -7.16 -8.05
CA SER A 108 -9.96 -6.22 -7.50
C SER A 108 -10.11 -4.84 -8.09
#